data_ae65d4b749d023bdf3604e3f30512023
#
_entry.id   ae65d4b749d023bdf3604e3f30512023
#
_cell.length_a   1.000
_cell.length_b   1.000
_cell.length_c   1.000
_cell.angle_alpha   90.00
_cell.angle_beta   90.00
_cell.angle_gamma   90.00
#
_symmetry.space_group_name_H-M   'P 1'
#
loop_
_entity.id
_entity.type
_entity.pdbx_description
1 polymer ?
#
loop_
_entity_poly.entity_id
_entity_poly.type
_entity_poly.pdbx_seq_one_letter_code
_entity_poly.pdbx_strand_id
1 'polypeptide(L)'
;MSAGSVQAATTEDASGDLYVFIAASLSNAMEDIQKDFNKEYPDVNILFNADSSGTLQTQIEEGSRCDIFFSAATKQMDALVDEELADKDSVVDLLENKVVLIKPRDGETKVSGFENITDAENIALAGEDVPVGQYSREIFKNLGIEDDVNKMEINEGKNVTEVLASVSEGSNEIGIVYATDAASVADKVDIIAEAPAGFLETPVLYPVGLTIDSEASDSEAAAAKAFLEYLQTDDAMKVFEEYGFAQYKAEDEKEDAEATEEADAETAEETDTTEEAK
;
A
#
# COMPACT_ATOMS: atom_id res chain seq x y z
N MET A 1 33.08 -40.46 -0.30
CA MET A 1 32.59 -39.10 -0.49
C MET A 1 31.08 -39.20 -0.57
N SER A 2 30.41 -38.90 0.53
CA SER A 2 28.93 -38.91 0.59
C SER A 2 28.47 -37.52 0.16
N ALA A 3 27.82 -37.42 -0.98
CA ALA A 3 27.13 -36.21 -1.37
C ALA A 3 25.92 -36.10 -0.46
N GLY A 4 26.00 -35.20 0.53
CA GLY A 4 24.82 -34.79 1.27
C GLY A 4 23.91 -34.03 0.34
N SER A 5 22.73 -34.56 0.08
CA SER A 5 21.65 -33.79 -0.53
C SER A 5 21.27 -32.70 0.47
N VAL A 6 21.57 -31.45 0.15
CA VAL A 6 20.96 -30.29 0.84
C VAL A 6 19.48 -30.33 0.45
N GLN A 7 18.65 -30.72 1.39
CA GLN A 7 17.21 -30.68 1.25
C GLN A 7 16.82 -29.22 1.52
N ALA A 8 16.18 -28.56 0.56
CA ALA A 8 15.65 -27.22 0.79
C ALA A 8 14.68 -27.29 1.97
N ALA A 9 14.85 -26.38 2.95
CA ALA A 9 13.94 -26.27 4.08
C ALA A 9 12.51 -26.01 3.57
N THR A 10 11.54 -26.67 4.16
CA THR A 10 10.12 -26.43 3.88
C THR A 10 9.59 -25.38 4.85
N THR A 11 8.49 -24.74 4.53
CA THR A 11 7.85 -23.76 5.44
C THR A 11 7.46 -24.38 6.80
N GLU A 12 7.34 -25.70 6.89
CA GLU A 12 7.12 -26.45 8.14
C GLU A 12 8.32 -26.36 9.11
N ASP A 13 9.51 -26.05 8.62
CA ASP A 13 10.74 -25.91 9.42
C ASP A 13 11.01 -24.45 9.83
N ALA A 14 10.08 -23.52 9.58
CA ALA A 14 10.21 -22.10 9.83
C ALA A 14 10.39 -21.78 11.31
N SER A 15 11.51 -21.15 11.66
CA SER A 15 11.81 -20.73 13.03
C SER A 15 13.02 -19.78 13.07
N GLY A 16 13.18 -19.06 14.19
CA GLY A 16 14.30 -18.16 14.42
C GLY A 16 13.94 -16.69 14.24
N ASP A 17 14.94 -15.83 14.18
CA ASP A 17 14.77 -14.39 14.03
C ASP A 17 14.57 -14.06 12.54
N LEU A 18 13.51 -13.30 12.23
CA LEU A 18 13.16 -12.82 10.91
C LEU A 18 13.25 -11.30 10.89
N TYR A 19 14.19 -10.75 10.13
CA TYR A 19 14.41 -9.30 10.00
C TYR A 19 13.62 -8.75 8.82
N VAL A 20 12.59 -7.95 9.11
CA VAL A 20 11.67 -7.41 8.11
C VAL A 20 11.78 -5.90 8.08
N PHE A 21 12.32 -5.36 6.99
CA PHE A 21 12.41 -3.93 6.76
C PHE A 21 11.15 -3.44 6.05
N ILE A 22 10.42 -2.52 6.67
CA ILE A 22 9.10 -2.06 6.19
C ILE A 22 9.05 -0.55 6.06
N ALA A 23 8.43 -0.05 5.01
CA ALA A 23 8.07 1.35 4.95
C ALA A 23 7.23 1.74 6.17
N ALA A 24 7.51 2.91 6.77
CA ALA A 24 6.93 3.33 8.04
C ALA A 24 5.38 3.33 8.04
N SER A 25 4.75 3.60 6.88
CA SER A 25 3.29 3.56 6.72
C SER A 25 2.66 2.18 6.95
N LEU A 26 3.45 1.10 6.85
CA LEU A 26 2.99 -0.29 7.04
C LEU A 26 2.99 -0.72 8.52
N SER A 27 3.62 0.04 9.42
CA SER A 27 3.94 -0.42 10.79
C SER A 27 2.74 -0.99 11.52
N ASN A 28 1.61 -0.28 11.56
CA ASN A 28 0.45 -0.71 12.33
C ASN A 28 -0.18 -1.99 11.74
N ALA A 29 -0.32 -2.06 10.41
CA ALA A 29 -0.85 -3.25 9.75
C ALA A 29 0.05 -4.46 9.96
N MET A 30 1.37 -4.28 9.85
CA MET A 30 2.35 -5.35 10.02
C MET A 30 2.43 -5.88 11.45
N GLU A 31 2.20 -5.03 12.47
CA GLU A 31 2.08 -5.47 13.87
C GLU A 31 0.87 -6.39 14.09
N ASP A 32 -0.25 -6.11 13.46
CA ASP A 32 -1.44 -6.96 13.56
C ASP A 32 -1.28 -8.26 12.75
N ILE A 33 -0.72 -8.17 11.54
CA ILE A 33 -0.36 -9.34 10.72
C ILE A 33 0.61 -10.26 11.46
N GLN A 34 1.63 -9.71 12.14
CA GLN A 34 2.55 -10.51 12.95
C GLN A 34 1.83 -11.31 14.02
N LYS A 35 0.85 -10.72 14.71
CA LYS A 35 0.07 -11.41 15.74
C LYS A 35 -0.71 -12.60 15.19
N ASP A 36 -1.20 -12.48 13.96
CA ASP A 36 -1.95 -13.55 13.31
C ASP A 36 -1.02 -14.61 12.74
N PHE A 37 0.07 -14.23 12.09
CA PHE A 37 1.11 -15.13 11.60
C PHE A 37 1.71 -15.98 12.73
N ASN A 38 1.99 -15.40 13.90
CA ASN A 38 2.59 -16.10 15.03
C ASN A 38 1.64 -17.13 15.69
N LYS A 39 0.34 -17.16 15.33
CA LYS A 39 -0.57 -18.26 15.74
C LYS A 39 -0.25 -19.55 15.00
N GLU A 40 0.23 -19.44 13.75
CA GLU A 40 0.60 -20.57 12.90
C GLU A 40 2.09 -20.90 13.03
N TYR A 41 2.93 -19.87 13.20
CA TYR A 41 4.40 -19.98 13.28
C TYR A 41 4.92 -19.40 14.62
N PRO A 42 4.65 -20.06 15.75
CA PRO A 42 4.98 -19.53 17.08
C PRO A 42 6.49 -19.48 17.38
N ASP A 43 7.30 -20.19 16.62
CA ASP A 43 8.76 -20.27 16.79
C ASP A 43 9.50 -19.23 15.91
N VAL A 44 8.79 -18.39 15.15
CA VAL A 44 9.34 -17.28 14.37
C VAL A 44 9.23 -15.98 15.16
N ASN A 45 10.36 -15.31 15.36
CA ASN A 45 10.44 -14.00 16.02
C ASN A 45 10.65 -12.91 14.98
N ILE A 46 9.62 -12.18 14.61
CA ILE A 46 9.71 -11.10 13.61
C ILE A 46 10.25 -9.83 14.27
N LEU A 47 11.29 -9.25 13.66
CA LEU A 47 11.97 -8.03 14.07
C LEU A 47 11.80 -6.97 12.98
N PHE A 48 10.89 -6.04 13.21
CA PHE A 48 10.65 -4.95 12.26
C PHE A 48 11.68 -3.83 12.40
N ASN A 49 12.14 -3.33 11.24
CA ASN A 49 12.81 -2.05 11.10
C ASN A 49 11.94 -1.17 10.20
N ALA A 50 11.34 -0.13 10.78
CA ALA A 50 10.39 0.74 10.10
C ALA A 50 11.00 2.13 9.89
N ASP A 51 11.16 2.54 8.63
CA ASP A 51 11.70 3.85 8.24
C ASP A 51 11.22 4.20 6.81
N SER A 52 11.72 5.29 6.23
CA SER A 52 11.54 5.58 4.81
C SER A 52 12.17 4.49 3.95
N SER A 53 11.53 4.13 2.84
CA SER A 53 12.06 3.10 1.94
C SER A 53 13.48 3.39 1.45
N GLY A 54 13.83 4.68 1.24
CA GLY A 54 15.19 5.08 0.85
C GLY A 54 16.22 4.87 1.96
N THR A 55 15.87 5.14 3.23
CA THR A 55 16.74 4.87 4.38
C THR A 55 16.99 3.37 4.52
N LEU A 56 15.93 2.56 4.38
CA LEU A 56 16.00 1.10 4.50
C LEU A 56 16.84 0.49 3.35
N GLN A 57 16.64 0.97 2.11
CA GLN A 57 17.47 0.60 0.97
C GLN A 57 18.96 0.84 1.29
N THR A 58 19.34 2.04 1.73
CA THR A 58 20.72 2.38 2.08
C THR A 58 21.26 1.46 3.18
N GLN A 59 20.48 1.12 4.20
CA GLN A 59 20.90 0.19 5.24
C GLN A 59 21.20 -1.21 4.69
N ILE A 60 20.38 -1.71 3.75
CA ILE A 60 20.60 -3.00 3.10
C ILE A 60 21.88 -2.94 2.24
N GLU A 61 22.06 -1.88 1.44
CA GLU A 61 23.29 -1.64 0.65
C GLU A 61 24.54 -1.56 1.52
N GLU A 62 24.45 -1.02 2.74
CA GLU A 62 25.52 -0.97 3.73
C GLU A 62 25.76 -2.30 4.47
N GLY A 63 24.99 -3.34 4.15
CA GLY A 63 25.14 -4.70 4.70
C GLY A 63 24.38 -4.94 6.01
N SER A 64 23.33 -4.19 6.31
CA SER A 64 22.43 -4.53 7.40
C SER A 64 21.69 -5.80 7.09
N ARG A 65 21.60 -6.71 8.07
CA ARG A 65 20.82 -7.94 7.92
C ARG A 65 19.33 -7.61 7.70
N CYS A 66 18.80 -8.12 6.62
CA CYS A 66 17.40 -8.02 6.24
C CYS A 66 17.02 -9.32 5.51
N ASP A 67 15.88 -9.90 5.83
CA ASP A 67 15.36 -11.10 5.18
C ASP A 67 14.21 -10.76 4.21
N ILE A 68 13.40 -9.73 4.55
CA ILE A 68 12.32 -9.23 3.71
C ILE A 68 12.35 -7.69 3.68
N PHE A 69 12.25 -7.13 2.49
CA PHE A 69 12.06 -5.71 2.28
C PHE A 69 10.66 -5.42 1.73
N PHE A 70 9.90 -4.54 2.39
CA PHE A 70 8.58 -4.09 1.97
C PHE A 70 8.61 -2.58 1.77
N SER A 71 8.77 -2.17 0.54
CA SER A 71 8.95 -0.77 0.12
C SER A 71 7.62 -0.08 -0.15
N ALA A 72 7.57 1.25 0.01
CA ALA A 72 6.47 2.11 -0.42
C ALA A 72 6.63 2.63 -1.85
N ALA A 73 7.62 2.15 -2.58
CA ALA A 73 7.83 2.47 -4.00
C ALA A 73 8.65 1.40 -4.69
N THR A 74 8.39 1.18 -5.96
CA THR A 74 9.10 0.20 -6.80
C THR A 74 10.56 0.57 -6.99
N LYS A 75 10.87 1.87 -7.09
CA LYS A 75 12.23 2.38 -7.32
C LYS A 75 13.28 1.80 -6.37
N GLN A 76 12.96 1.70 -5.06
CA GLN A 76 13.90 1.20 -4.07
C GLN A 76 14.06 -0.32 -4.13
N MET A 77 12.99 -1.02 -4.44
CA MET A 77 13.04 -2.47 -4.66
C MET A 77 13.83 -2.80 -5.94
N ASP A 78 13.56 -2.08 -7.02
CA ASP A 78 14.27 -2.26 -8.30
C ASP A 78 15.76 -2.02 -8.15
N ALA A 79 16.16 -1.01 -7.38
CA ALA A 79 17.58 -0.74 -7.11
C ALA A 79 18.25 -1.92 -6.40
N LEU A 80 17.60 -2.51 -5.37
CA LEU A 80 18.16 -3.70 -4.69
C LEU A 80 18.20 -4.94 -5.58
N VAL A 81 17.23 -5.09 -6.49
CA VAL A 81 17.23 -6.16 -7.50
C VAL A 81 18.38 -5.98 -8.49
N ASP A 82 18.58 -4.75 -8.98
CA ASP A 82 19.67 -4.43 -9.93
C ASP A 82 21.06 -4.61 -9.31
N GLU A 83 21.18 -4.44 -7.99
CA GLU A 83 22.40 -4.66 -7.21
C GLU A 83 22.57 -6.11 -6.72
N GLU A 84 21.66 -7.01 -7.08
CA GLU A 84 21.64 -8.43 -6.65
C GLU A 84 21.54 -8.59 -5.11
N LEU A 85 20.91 -7.61 -4.43
CA LEU A 85 20.64 -7.62 -2.98
C LEU A 85 19.21 -8.07 -2.65
N ALA A 86 18.31 -8.14 -3.63
CA ALA A 86 16.97 -8.72 -3.52
C ALA A 86 16.76 -9.80 -4.60
N ASP A 87 16.04 -10.85 -4.22
CA ASP A 87 15.67 -11.95 -5.13
C ASP A 87 14.53 -11.50 -6.04
N LYS A 88 14.85 -11.19 -7.29
CA LYS A 88 13.91 -10.73 -8.31
C LYS A 88 12.69 -11.65 -8.46
N ASP A 89 12.89 -12.97 -8.35
CA ASP A 89 11.82 -13.94 -8.56
C ASP A 89 10.85 -14.00 -7.37
N SER A 90 11.21 -13.38 -6.23
CA SER A 90 10.38 -13.26 -5.03
C SER A 90 9.59 -11.96 -4.96
N VAL A 91 9.94 -10.95 -5.77
CA VAL A 91 9.31 -9.62 -5.70
C VAL A 91 7.89 -9.67 -6.23
N VAL A 92 6.97 -9.15 -5.41
CA VAL A 92 5.54 -9.01 -5.73
C VAL A 92 5.12 -7.57 -5.46
N ASP A 93 4.51 -6.92 -6.44
CA ASP A 93 3.76 -5.68 -6.22
C ASP A 93 2.47 -6.05 -5.50
N LEU A 94 2.49 -5.96 -4.15
CA LEU A 94 1.45 -6.55 -3.32
C LEU A 94 0.29 -5.59 -3.05
N LEU A 95 0.62 -4.34 -2.71
CA LEU A 95 -0.37 -3.35 -2.31
C LEU A 95 -0.27 -2.10 -3.17
N GLU A 96 -1.38 -1.42 -3.30
CA GLU A 96 -1.43 -0.04 -3.77
C GLU A 96 -2.01 0.88 -2.68
N ASN A 97 -1.53 2.13 -2.67
CA ASN A 97 -2.13 3.18 -1.86
C ASN A 97 -2.94 4.11 -2.76
N LYS A 98 -4.04 4.63 -2.25
CA LYS A 98 -4.90 5.55 -3.00
C LYS A 98 -4.62 6.99 -2.58
N VAL A 99 -4.62 7.90 -3.55
CA VAL A 99 -4.65 9.33 -3.29
C VAL A 99 -6.11 9.73 -3.09
N VAL A 100 -6.41 10.34 -1.95
CA VAL A 100 -7.79 10.67 -1.55
C VAL A 100 -7.94 12.13 -1.21
N LEU A 101 -9.12 12.65 -1.51
CA LEU A 101 -9.59 13.97 -1.11
C LEU A 101 -10.34 13.83 0.20
N ILE A 102 -9.94 14.59 1.22
CA ILE A 102 -10.51 14.54 2.57
C ILE A 102 -11.08 15.89 3.00
N LYS A 103 -12.00 15.84 3.97
CA LYS A 103 -12.52 17.00 4.72
C LYS A 103 -12.52 16.70 6.22
N PRO A 104 -12.63 17.73 7.08
CA PRO A 104 -12.92 17.49 8.51
C PRO A 104 -14.24 16.71 8.64
N ARG A 105 -14.31 15.77 9.60
CA ARG A 105 -15.49 14.91 9.79
C ARG A 105 -16.80 15.68 9.98
N ASP A 106 -16.75 16.75 10.76
CA ASP A 106 -17.91 17.63 11.02
C ASP A 106 -17.92 18.86 10.10
N GLY A 107 -17.02 18.94 9.11
CA GLY A 107 -16.90 20.04 8.17
C GLY A 107 -17.96 19.93 7.06
N GLU A 108 -18.49 21.09 6.65
CA GLU A 108 -19.33 21.19 5.46
C GLU A 108 -18.49 21.61 4.26
N THR A 109 -18.71 21.01 3.10
CA THR A 109 -18.11 21.40 1.82
C THR A 109 -19.11 21.18 0.69
N LYS A 110 -18.93 21.91 -0.40
CA LYS A 110 -19.65 21.68 -1.66
C LYS A 110 -18.91 20.72 -2.58
N VAL A 111 -17.66 20.41 -2.23
CA VAL A 111 -16.82 19.52 -3.01
C VAL A 111 -17.31 18.08 -2.86
N SER A 112 -17.49 17.41 -3.98
CA SER A 112 -17.94 16.02 -4.06
C SER A 112 -16.95 15.09 -4.77
N GLY A 113 -15.90 15.66 -5.36
CA GLY A 113 -14.86 14.93 -6.08
C GLY A 113 -13.76 15.87 -6.55
N PHE A 114 -12.75 15.30 -7.20
CA PHE A 114 -11.62 16.06 -7.74
C PHE A 114 -12.06 17.04 -8.83
N GLU A 115 -13.11 16.73 -9.58
CA GLU A 115 -13.60 17.53 -10.71
C GLU A 115 -14.14 18.90 -10.27
N ASN A 116 -14.66 19.01 -9.05
CA ASN A 116 -15.19 20.26 -8.51
C ASN A 116 -14.44 20.75 -7.27
N ILE A 117 -13.16 20.39 -7.16
CA ILE A 117 -12.30 20.75 -6.01
C ILE A 117 -12.19 22.25 -5.79
N THR A 118 -12.35 23.03 -6.87
CA THR A 118 -12.31 24.51 -6.85
C THR A 118 -13.55 25.16 -6.23
N ASP A 119 -14.57 24.39 -5.86
CA ASP A 119 -15.72 24.88 -5.10
C ASP A 119 -15.39 25.10 -3.61
N ALA A 120 -14.24 24.58 -3.13
CA ALA A 120 -13.77 24.81 -1.77
C ALA A 120 -13.20 26.22 -1.58
N GLU A 121 -13.30 26.77 -0.37
CA GLU A 121 -12.71 28.06 -0.01
C GLU A 121 -11.18 28.00 0.02
N ASN A 122 -10.62 26.90 0.56
CA ASN A 122 -9.19 26.67 0.64
C ASN A 122 -8.87 25.17 0.61
N ILE A 123 -7.60 24.84 0.32
CA ILE A 123 -7.11 23.48 0.23
C ILE A 123 -5.75 23.34 0.90
N ALA A 124 -5.55 22.24 1.63
CA ALA A 124 -4.24 21.80 2.09
C ALA A 124 -3.62 20.83 1.07
N LEU A 125 -2.42 21.14 0.58
CA LEU A 125 -1.65 20.32 -0.35
C LEU A 125 -0.23 20.15 0.15
N ALA A 126 0.37 18.99 -0.09
CA ALA A 126 1.80 18.83 0.12
C ALA A 126 2.61 19.56 -0.98
N GLY A 127 3.84 19.95 -0.63
CA GLY A 127 4.76 20.62 -1.55
C GLY A 127 5.09 19.77 -2.79
N GLU A 128 5.63 20.43 -3.82
CA GLU A 128 5.97 19.79 -5.10
C GLU A 128 7.09 18.76 -5.00
N ASP A 129 7.90 18.82 -3.96
CA ASP A 129 8.96 17.87 -3.64
C ASP A 129 8.47 16.65 -2.83
N VAL A 130 7.21 16.70 -2.37
CA VAL A 130 6.58 15.60 -1.61
C VAL A 130 5.80 14.69 -2.57
N PRO A 131 5.92 13.35 -2.49
CA PRO A 131 5.27 12.44 -3.43
C PRO A 131 3.77 12.66 -3.60
N VAL A 132 2.99 12.77 -2.51
CA VAL A 132 1.53 13.02 -2.60
C VAL A 132 1.23 14.38 -3.24
N GLY A 133 2.10 15.38 -3.07
CA GLY A 133 2.00 16.66 -3.74
C GLY A 133 2.25 16.57 -5.25
N GLN A 134 3.18 15.70 -5.68
CA GLN A 134 3.42 15.40 -7.10
C GLN A 134 2.20 14.70 -7.71
N TYR A 135 1.68 13.66 -7.06
CA TYR A 135 0.46 12.98 -7.52
C TYR A 135 -0.75 13.93 -7.59
N SER A 136 -0.91 14.82 -6.62
CA SER A 136 -2.00 15.81 -6.64
C SER A 136 -1.94 16.70 -7.88
N ARG A 137 -0.76 17.18 -8.23
CA ARG A 137 -0.56 18.04 -9.40
C ARG A 137 -0.72 17.28 -10.72
N GLU A 138 -0.29 16.03 -10.76
CA GLU A 138 -0.53 15.16 -11.90
C GLU A 138 -2.03 14.94 -12.15
N ILE A 139 -2.80 14.67 -11.08
CA ILE A 139 -4.27 14.55 -11.14
C ILE A 139 -4.88 15.86 -11.66
N PHE A 140 -4.49 17.03 -11.14
CA PHE A 140 -5.03 18.32 -11.59
C PHE A 140 -4.73 18.60 -13.06
N LYS A 141 -3.51 18.27 -13.51
CA LYS A 141 -3.09 18.40 -14.90
C LYS A 141 -3.93 17.50 -15.81
N ASN A 142 -4.09 16.25 -15.44
CA ASN A 142 -4.83 15.26 -16.23
C ASN A 142 -6.35 15.55 -16.26
N LEU A 143 -6.89 16.17 -15.20
CA LEU A 143 -8.25 16.72 -15.16
C LEU A 143 -8.39 18.05 -15.90
N GLY A 144 -7.29 18.73 -16.24
CA GLY A 144 -7.30 20.05 -16.88
C GLY A 144 -7.75 21.20 -15.96
N ILE A 145 -7.60 21.05 -14.63
CA ILE A 145 -8.02 22.01 -13.60
C ILE A 145 -6.84 22.71 -12.90
N GLU A 146 -5.61 22.40 -13.27
CA GLU A 146 -4.39 22.89 -12.60
C GLU A 146 -4.37 24.41 -12.46
N ASP A 147 -4.69 25.14 -13.54
CA ASP A 147 -4.73 26.61 -13.54
C ASP A 147 -5.78 27.19 -12.60
N ASP A 148 -6.88 26.48 -12.37
CA ASP A 148 -7.96 26.93 -11.49
C ASP A 148 -7.64 26.59 -10.02
N VAL A 149 -7.05 25.43 -9.74
CA VAL A 149 -6.55 25.09 -8.41
C VAL A 149 -5.44 26.07 -7.97
N ASN A 150 -4.53 26.45 -8.86
CA ASN A 150 -3.47 27.41 -8.58
C ASN A 150 -3.97 28.84 -8.23
N LYS A 151 -5.27 29.14 -8.45
CA LYS A 151 -5.90 30.40 -8.04
C LYS A 151 -6.56 30.32 -6.66
N MET A 152 -6.70 29.11 -6.10
CA MET A 152 -7.27 28.90 -4.77
C MET A 152 -6.32 29.37 -3.67
N GLU A 153 -6.85 29.50 -2.47
CA GLU A 153 -6.03 29.61 -1.26
C GLU A 153 -5.45 28.23 -0.92
N ILE A 154 -4.16 28.04 -1.23
CA ILE A 154 -3.43 26.79 -0.96
C ILE A 154 -2.59 26.94 0.30
N ASN A 155 -2.80 26.09 1.28
CA ASN A 155 -1.93 25.92 2.45
C ASN A 155 -1.00 24.74 2.20
N GLU A 156 0.27 25.06 1.92
CA GLU A 156 1.26 24.03 1.58
C GLU A 156 1.85 23.38 2.84
N GLY A 157 1.73 22.04 2.93
CA GLY A 157 2.39 21.22 3.95
C GLY A 157 3.75 20.71 3.48
N LYS A 158 4.73 20.67 4.37
CA LYS A 158 6.07 20.12 4.09
C LYS A 158 6.07 18.59 3.93
N ASN A 159 5.01 17.95 4.36
CA ASN A 159 4.79 16.51 4.26
C ASN A 159 3.29 16.22 4.37
N VAL A 160 2.91 14.96 4.12
CA VAL A 160 1.51 14.53 4.19
C VAL A 160 0.91 14.67 5.59
N THR A 161 1.71 14.50 6.64
CA THR A 161 1.25 14.61 8.04
C THR A 161 0.81 16.05 8.37
N GLU A 162 1.49 17.08 7.86
CA GLU A 162 1.08 18.48 8.02
C GLU A 162 -0.23 18.76 7.27
N VAL A 163 -0.42 18.21 6.07
CA VAL A 163 -1.68 18.30 5.32
C VAL A 163 -2.81 17.65 6.11
N LEU A 164 -2.62 16.42 6.58
CA LEU A 164 -3.59 15.68 7.37
C LEU A 164 -3.98 16.43 8.66
N ALA A 165 -2.98 16.96 9.38
CA ALA A 165 -3.21 17.74 10.59
C ALA A 165 -4.03 19.00 10.29
N SER A 166 -3.69 19.74 9.22
CA SER A 166 -4.37 20.97 8.82
C SER A 166 -5.86 20.75 8.54
N VAL A 167 -6.22 19.63 7.90
CA VAL A 167 -7.63 19.26 7.65
C VAL A 167 -8.28 18.74 8.92
N SER A 168 -7.65 17.79 9.62
CA SER A 168 -8.25 17.16 10.81
C SER A 168 -8.49 18.13 11.98
N GLU A 169 -7.76 19.24 12.03
CA GLU A 169 -7.93 20.33 12.98
C GLU A 169 -8.90 21.42 12.48
N GLY A 170 -9.41 21.31 11.26
CA GLY A 170 -10.36 22.24 10.67
C GLY A 170 -9.73 23.56 10.20
N SER A 171 -8.40 23.62 10.01
CA SER A 171 -7.71 24.79 9.46
C SER A 171 -7.92 24.92 7.95
N ASN A 172 -8.20 23.80 7.26
CA ASN A 172 -8.56 23.78 5.85
C ASN A 172 -9.89 23.05 5.63
N GLU A 173 -10.65 23.49 4.61
CA GLU A 173 -11.91 22.89 4.21
C GLU A 173 -11.71 21.49 3.65
N ILE A 174 -10.68 21.34 2.80
CA ILE A 174 -10.32 20.08 2.16
C ILE A 174 -8.81 19.89 2.11
N GLY A 175 -8.35 18.68 1.81
CA GLY A 175 -6.94 18.38 1.55
C GLY A 175 -6.77 17.07 0.81
N ILE A 176 -5.57 16.85 0.26
CA ILE A 176 -5.21 15.61 -0.44
C ILE A 176 -4.11 14.88 0.32
N VAL A 177 -4.39 13.62 0.64
CA VAL A 177 -3.51 12.70 1.39
C VAL A 177 -3.59 11.29 0.78
N TYR A 178 -2.89 10.33 1.36
CA TYR A 178 -3.13 8.92 1.05
C TYR A 178 -4.28 8.35 1.87
N ALA A 179 -4.93 7.30 1.37
CA ALA A 179 -6.00 6.61 2.08
C ALA A 179 -5.55 6.07 3.44
N THR A 180 -4.32 5.59 3.54
CA THR A 180 -3.70 5.13 4.80
C THR A 180 -3.56 6.25 5.82
N ASP A 181 -3.23 7.49 5.39
CA ASP A 181 -3.16 8.64 6.29
C ASP A 181 -4.56 9.00 6.81
N ALA A 182 -5.57 9.01 5.93
CA ALA A 182 -6.96 9.25 6.32
C ALA A 182 -7.47 8.18 7.30
N ALA A 183 -7.16 6.91 7.06
CA ALA A 183 -7.53 5.79 7.94
C ALA A 183 -6.92 5.93 9.34
N SER A 184 -5.70 6.48 9.47
CA SER A 184 -5.03 6.69 10.76
C SER A 184 -5.76 7.66 11.69
N VAL A 185 -6.63 8.52 11.16
CA VAL A 185 -7.43 9.52 11.87
C VAL A 185 -8.91 9.50 11.43
N ALA A 186 -9.44 8.31 11.15
CA ALA A 186 -10.80 8.11 10.65
C ALA A 186 -11.91 8.68 11.55
N ASP A 187 -11.61 8.98 12.81
CA ASP A 187 -12.50 9.68 13.73
C ASP A 187 -12.54 11.20 13.52
N LYS A 188 -11.61 11.77 12.74
CA LYS A 188 -11.44 13.23 12.56
C LYS A 188 -11.67 13.71 11.13
N VAL A 189 -11.54 12.84 10.14
CA VAL A 189 -11.72 13.18 8.72
C VAL A 189 -12.69 12.23 8.04
N ASP A 190 -13.33 12.71 6.99
CA ASP A 190 -14.08 11.89 6.02
C ASP A 190 -13.39 11.94 4.67
N ILE A 191 -13.31 10.80 3.98
CA ILE A 191 -12.92 10.74 2.58
C ILE A 191 -14.10 11.22 1.73
N ILE A 192 -13.87 12.22 0.87
CA ILE A 192 -14.84 12.72 -0.09
C ILE A 192 -14.83 11.86 -1.36
N ALA A 193 -13.63 11.62 -1.88
CA ALA A 193 -13.42 10.86 -3.11
C ALA A 193 -11.99 10.29 -3.17
N GLU A 194 -11.83 9.20 -3.91
CA GLU A 194 -10.54 8.71 -4.38
C GLU A 194 -10.17 9.38 -5.70
N ALA A 195 -8.86 9.45 -6.00
CA ALA A 195 -8.39 9.92 -7.29
C ALA A 195 -9.01 9.05 -8.42
N PRO A 196 -9.51 9.68 -9.50
CA PRO A 196 -10.13 8.92 -10.58
C PRO A 196 -9.15 7.93 -11.21
N ALA A 197 -9.62 6.74 -11.57
CA ALA A 197 -8.81 5.74 -12.24
C ALA A 197 -8.19 6.28 -13.54
N GLY A 198 -6.92 5.97 -13.78
CA GLY A 198 -6.19 6.39 -14.96
C GLY A 198 -5.70 7.85 -14.97
N PHE A 199 -5.86 8.59 -13.86
CA PHE A 199 -5.34 9.96 -13.74
C PHE A 199 -3.95 10.03 -13.07
N LEU A 200 -3.40 8.90 -12.70
CA LEU A 200 -1.99 8.71 -12.35
C LEU A 200 -1.33 7.80 -13.38
N GLU A 201 -0.17 8.20 -13.91
CA GLU A 201 0.59 7.37 -14.86
C GLU A 201 1.09 6.09 -14.20
N THR A 202 1.41 6.17 -12.91
CA THR A 202 1.90 5.04 -12.13
C THR A 202 1.13 4.98 -10.81
N PRO A 203 0.51 3.84 -10.47
CA PRO A 203 -0.11 3.68 -9.17
C PRO A 203 0.94 3.72 -8.04
N VAL A 204 0.53 4.05 -6.84
CA VAL A 204 1.40 4.08 -5.66
C VAL A 204 1.59 2.66 -5.15
N LEU A 205 2.56 1.94 -5.72
CA LEU A 205 2.79 0.53 -5.45
C LEU A 205 3.70 0.30 -4.23
N TYR A 206 3.41 -0.76 -3.52
CA TYR A 206 4.17 -1.28 -2.40
C TYR A 206 4.67 -2.70 -2.75
N PRO A 207 5.87 -2.82 -3.33
CA PRO A 207 6.48 -4.11 -3.59
C PRO A 207 7.06 -4.72 -2.32
N VAL A 208 6.94 -6.04 -2.19
CA VAL A 208 7.58 -6.86 -1.16
C VAL A 208 8.40 -7.96 -1.79
N GLY A 209 9.56 -8.28 -1.23
CA GLY A 209 10.42 -9.35 -1.73
C GLY A 209 11.44 -9.82 -0.69
N LEU A 210 12.01 -10.98 -0.94
CA LEU A 210 13.11 -11.52 -0.16
C LEU A 210 14.40 -10.78 -0.50
N THR A 211 15.21 -10.47 0.50
CA THR A 211 16.57 -10.00 0.29
C THR A 211 17.55 -11.18 0.28
N ILE A 212 18.71 -10.98 -0.31
CA ILE A 212 19.75 -11.99 -0.37
C ILE A 212 20.66 -11.85 0.86
N ASP A 213 20.28 -12.56 1.94
CA ASP A 213 21.08 -12.60 3.16
C ASP A 213 21.89 -13.90 3.23
N SER A 214 23.21 -13.77 3.18
CA SER A 214 24.15 -14.91 3.27
C SER A 214 24.32 -15.43 4.71
N GLU A 215 23.82 -14.72 5.71
CA GLU A 215 23.94 -15.07 7.13
C GLU A 215 22.72 -15.84 7.66
N ALA A 216 21.59 -15.84 6.93
CA ALA A 216 20.40 -16.55 7.31
C ALA A 216 20.61 -18.07 7.32
N SER A 217 20.14 -18.72 8.39
CA SER A 217 20.08 -20.19 8.46
C SER A 217 18.95 -20.73 7.58
N ASP A 218 18.98 -22.03 7.28
CA ASP A 218 17.92 -22.68 6.51
C ASP A 218 16.52 -22.50 7.12
N SER A 219 16.40 -22.48 8.46
CA SER A 219 15.13 -22.28 9.15
C SER A 219 14.66 -20.81 9.13
N GLU A 220 15.57 -19.85 9.16
CA GLU A 220 15.26 -18.42 9.00
C GLU A 220 14.86 -18.12 7.56
N ALA A 221 15.53 -18.70 6.58
CA ALA A 221 15.13 -18.58 5.17
C ALA A 221 13.73 -19.21 4.92
N ALA A 222 13.42 -20.33 5.60
CA ALA A 222 12.08 -20.91 5.57
C ALA A 222 11.04 -19.98 6.23
N ALA A 223 11.41 -19.30 7.32
CA ALA A 223 10.55 -18.31 7.97
C ALA A 223 10.27 -17.11 7.08
N ALA A 224 11.30 -16.58 6.39
CA ALA A 224 11.15 -15.47 5.44
C ALA A 224 10.17 -15.84 4.30
N LYS A 225 10.34 -17.03 3.73
CA LYS A 225 9.44 -17.52 2.68
C LYS A 225 8.02 -17.71 3.18
N ALA A 226 7.83 -18.34 4.35
CA ALA A 226 6.51 -18.54 4.95
C ALA A 226 5.81 -17.20 5.23
N PHE A 227 6.54 -16.21 5.72
CA PHE A 227 5.98 -14.88 5.97
C PHE A 227 5.63 -14.14 4.69
N LEU A 228 6.48 -14.20 3.65
CA LEU A 228 6.17 -13.62 2.35
C LEU A 228 4.93 -14.27 1.71
N GLU A 229 4.76 -15.59 1.84
CA GLU A 229 3.56 -16.30 1.39
C GLU A 229 2.33 -15.89 2.21
N TYR A 230 2.47 -15.72 3.53
CA TYR A 230 1.39 -15.28 4.41
C TYR A 230 0.90 -13.86 4.07
N LEU A 231 1.80 -12.93 3.78
CA LEU A 231 1.45 -11.56 3.38
C LEU A 231 0.53 -11.51 2.15
N GLN A 232 0.53 -12.54 1.32
CA GLN A 232 -0.29 -12.65 0.09
C GLN A 232 -1.63 -13.35 0.32
N THR A 233 -1.94 -13.78 1.55
CA THR A 233 -3.20 -14.44 1.88
C THR A 233 -4.36 -13.43 2.00
N ASP A 234 -5.58 -13.93 1.80
CA ASP A 234 -6.80 -13.13 1.99
C ASP A 234 -6.92 -12.58 3.42
N ASP A 235 -6.40 -13.29 4.42
CA ASP A 235 -6.47 -12.84 5.81
C ASP A 235 -5.50 -11.68 6.09
N ALA A 236 -4.27 -11.73 5.56
CA ALA A 236 -3.35 -10.60 5.61
C ALA A 236 -3.88 -9.41 4.81
N MET A 237 -4.50 -9.67 3.64
CA MET A 237 -5.06 -8.62 2.80
C MET A 237 -6.19 -7.87 3.49
N LYS A 238 -7.08 -8.55 4.21
CA LYS A 238 -8.13 -7.89 5.02
C LYS A 238 -7.54 -6.94 6.06
N VAL A 239 -6.43 -7.33 6.71
CA VAL A 239 -5.75 -6.43 7.65
C VAL A 239 -5.21 -5.21 6.93
N PHE A 240 -4.56 -5.36 5.77
CA PHE A 240 -4.09 -4.20 5.00
C PHE A 240 -5.23 -3.27 4.59
N GLU A 241 -6.38 -3.81 4.18
CA GLU A 241 -7.57 -3.02 3.81
C GLU A 241 -8.13 -2.22 5.00
N GLU A 242 -8.13 -2.78 6.22
CA GLU A 242 -8.52 -2.05 7.44
C GLU A 242 -7.64 -0.83 7.72
N TYR A 243 -6.39 -0.86 7.25
CA TYR A 243 -5.43 0.26 7.35
C TYR A 243 -5.41 1.16 6.11
N GLY A 244 -6.34 0.98 5.17
CA GLY A 244 -6.52 1.85 4.00
C GLY A 244 -5.65 1.51 2.80
N PHE A 245 -4.95 0.39 2.81
CA PHE A 245 -4.29 -0.15 1.61
C PHE A 245 -5.32 -0.88 0.73
N ALA A 246 -5.01 -1.01 -0.56
CA ALA A 246 -5.76 -1.89 -1.45
C ALA A 246 -4.81 -2.97 -2.00
N GLN A 247 -5.35 -4.14 -2.29
CA GLN A 247 -4.60 -5.15 -3.03
C GLN A 247 -4.32 -4.64 -4.44
N TYR A 248 -3.06 -4.68 -4.87
CA TYR A 248 -2.75 -4.41 -6.26
C TYR A 248 -3.11 -5.63 -7.13
N LYS A 249 -3.82 -5.37 -8.22
CA LYS A 249 -4.10 -6.35 -9.27
C LYS A 249 -3.58 -5.78 -10.58
N ALA A 250 -2.74 -6.54 -11.27
CA ALA A 250 -2.30 -6.16 -12.61
C ALA A 250 -3.51 -6.01 -13.55
N GLU A 251 -3.38 -5.16 -14.58
CA GLU A 251 -4.52 -4.88 -15.49
C GLU A 251 -5.08 -6.13 -16.16
N ASP A 252 -4.23 -7.10 -16.48
CA ASP A 252 -4.64 -8.38 -17.06
C ASP A 252 -5.52 -9.23 -16.09
N GLU A 253 -5.36 -9.05 -14.77
CA GLU A 253 -6.18 -9.73 -13.76
C GLU A 253 -7.49 -8.97 -13.46
N LYS A 254 -7.54 -7.67 -13.75
CA LYS A 254 -8.77 -6.86 -13.62
C LYS A 254 -9.79 -7.21 -14.70
N GLU A 255 -9.36 -7.43 -15.95
CA GLU A 255 -10.26 -7.84 -17.03
C GLU A 255 -10.89 -9.22 -16.77
N ASP A 256 -10.13 -10.17 -16.19
CA ASP A 256 -10.65 -11.50 -15.85
C ASP A 256 -11.63 -11.47 -14.65
N ALA A 257 -11.43 -10.55 -13.69
CA ALA A 257 -12.32 -10.39 -12.53
C ALA A 257 -13.65 -9.71 -12.92
N GLU A 258 -13.61 -8.66 -13.74
CA GLU A 258 -14.84 -8.01 -14.27
C GLU A 258 -15.64 -8.98 -15.16
N ALA A 259 -14.97 -9.82 -15.97
CA ALA A 259 -15.64 -10.82 -16.80
C ALA A 259 -16.31 -11.94 -15.98
N THR A 260 -15.80 -12.27 -14.80
CA THR A 260 -16.41 -13.24 -13.89
C THR A 260 -17.58 -12.66 -13.11
N GLU A 261 -17.54 -11.39 -12.70
CA GLU A 261 -18.66 -10.72 -12.05
C GLU A 261 -19.84 -10.50 -13.02
N GLU A 262 -19.59 -10.16 -14.29
CA GLU A 262 -20.65 -10.06 -15.31
C GLU A 262 -21.28 -11.42 -15.62
N ALA A 263 -20.50 -12.51 -15.63
CA ALA A 263 -21.01 -13.86 -15.86
C ALA A 263 -21.88 -14.39 -14.72
N ASP A 264 -21.53 -14.05 -13.47
CA ASP A 264 -22.32 -14.42 -12.29
C ASP A 264 -23.61 -13.58 -12.18
N ALA A 265 -23.59 -12.32 -12.62
CA ALA A 265 -24.79 -11.46 -12.67
C ALA A 265 -25.78 -11.93 -13.75
N GLU A 266 -25.31 -12.37 -14.92
CA GLU A 266 -26.15 -12.89 -16.01
C GLU A 266 -26.80 -14.22 -15.63
N THR A 267 -26.11 -15.08 -14.87
CA THR A 267 -26.67 -16.35 -14.37
C THR A 267 -27.71 -16.15 -13.26
N ALA A 268 -27.64 -15.07 -12.49
CA ALA A 268 -28.62 -14.73 -11.46
C ALA A 268 -29.93 -14.20 -12.04
N GLU A 269 -29.90 -13.45 -13.17
CA GLU A 269 -31.13 -12.99 -13.86
C GLU A 269 -31.86 -14.10 -14.60
N GLU A 270 -31.18 -15.10 -15.15
CA GLU A 270 -31.85 -16.23 -15.84
C GLU A 270 -32.62 -17.18 -14.89
N THR A 271 -32.26 -17.22 -13.60
CA THR A 271 -32.95 -18.10 -12.63
C THR A 271 -34.23 -17.49 -12.05
N ASP A 272 -34.39 -16.15 -12.09
CA ASP A 272 -35.59 -15.49 -11.55
C ASP A 272 -36.79 -15.46 -12.56
N THR A 273 -36.54 -15.68 -13.85
CA THR A 273 -37.58 -15.65 -14.89
C THR A 273 -38.30 -16.99 -15.11
N THR A 274 -37.93 -18.06 -14.41
CA THR A 274 -38.54 -19.39 -14.61
C THR A 274 -39.56 -19.81 -13.53
N GLU A 275 -39.80 -19.02 -12.49
CA GLU A 275 -40.75 -19.37 -11.40
C GLU A 275 -42.15 -18.75 -11.50
N GLU A 276 -42.44 -17.88 -12.48
CA GLU A 276 -43.78 -17.26 -12.65
C GLU A 276 -44.71 -17.90 -13.71
N ALA A 277 -44.38 -19.11 -14.18
CA ALA A 277 -45.23 -19.80 -15.14
C ALA A 277 -45.66 -21.21 -14.66
N LYS A 278 -46.41 -21.30 -13.54
CA LYS A 278 -47.27 -22.45 -13.26
C LYS A 278 -48.41 -22.08 -12.30
#